data_e24d1627ae6a7693f3b9d5f0b84e1261
#
_entry.id   e24d1627ae6a7693f3b9d5f0b84e1261
#
_cell.length_a   1.000
_cell.length_b   1.000
_cell.length_c   1.000
_cell.angle_alpha   90.00
_cell.angle_beta   90.00
_cell.angle_gamma   90.00
#
_symmetry.space_group_name_H-M   'P 1'
#
loop_
_entity.id
_entity.type
_entity.pdbx_description
1 polymer ?
#
loop_
_entity_poly.entity_id
_entity_poly.type
_entity_poly.pdbx_seq_one_letter_code
_entity_poly.pdbx_strand_id
1 'polypeptide(L)'
;MEKFDIIHEFKVLATKLKEDDRLVYLKQARNMNDMDQELQELIRRFNLAQYNYQIEITKDDMDEAKVTELNDELQDTYSQIMENDSMQEYNACKAEVDTLVLYLQNIIAAAVNDGDPMLVPEPVDCNGVCAGCSGCGN
;
A
#
# COMPACT_ATOMS: atom_id res chain seq x y z
N MET A 1 -26.70 -20.91 28.53
CA MET A 1 -25.34 -20.33 28.39
C MET A 1 -25.12 -20.03 26.95
N GLU A 2 -25.09 -18.75 26.59
CA GLU A 2 -24.79 -18.37 25.23
C GLU A 2 -23.37 -18.81 24.89
N LYS A 3 -23.25 -19.52 23.79
CA LYS A 3 -21.94 -19.97 23.32
C LYS A 3 -21.17 -18.76 22.79
N PHE A 4 -20.05 -18.45 23.41
CA PHE A 4 -19.16 -17.39 22.94
C PHE A 4 -18.71 -17.69 21.50
N ASP A 5 -18.99 -16.77 20.58
CA ASP A 5 -18.59 -16.91 19.19
C ASP A 5 -17.55 -15.86 18.84
N ILE A 6 -16.29 -16.27 18.89
CA ILE A 6 -15.13 -15.41 18.58
C ILE A 6 -15.20 -14.83 17.17
N ILE A 7 -15.71 -15.61 16.20
CA ILE A 7 -15.82 -15.16 14.80
C ILE A 7 -16.80 -13.99 14.69
N HIS A 8 -17.96 -14.12 15.35
CA HIS A 8 -18.95 -13.04 15.36
C HIS A 8 -18.39 -11.76 15.96
N GLU A 9 -17.69 -11.88 17.11
CA GLU A 9 -17.07 -10.72 17.79
C GLU A 9 -16.03 -10.05 16.90
N PHE A 10 -15.20 -10.83 16.19
CA PHE A 10 -14.24 -10.27 15.23
C PHE A 10 -14.91 -9.53 14.08
N LYS A 11 -16.01 -10.05 13.56
CA LYS A 11 -16.78 -9.38 12.49
C LYS A 11 -17.35 -8.04 12.97
N VAL A 12 -17.82 -7.98 14.21
CA VAL A 12 -18.32 -6.74 14.83
C VAL A 12 -17.19 -5.72 14.96
N LEU A 13 -16.02 -6.15 15.46
CA LEU A 13 -14.84 -5.27 15.55
C LEU A 13 -14.37 -4.80 14.17
N ALA A 14 -14.35 -5.69 13.18
CA ALA A 14 -13.96 -5.33 11.81
C ALA A 14 -14.93 -4.30 11.20
N THR A 15 -16.20 -4.37 11.53
CA THR A 15 -17.19 -3.37 11.11
C THR A 15 -16.87 -1.99 11.72
N LYS A 16 -16.48 -1.96 12.99
CA LYS A 16 -16.05 -0.72 13.67
C LYS A 16 -14.73 -0.19 13.13
N LEU A 17 -13.85 -1.07 12.65
CA LEU A 17 -12.59 -0.69 12.04
C LEU A 17 -12.79 0.26 10.85
N LYS A 18 -13.88 0.12 10.11
CA LYS A 18 -14.24 1.00 8.98
C LYS A 18 -14.46 2.46 9.41
N GLU A 19 -14.75 2.69 10.69
CA GLU A 19 -14.97 4.02 11.26
C GLU A 19 -13.69 4.63 11.85
N ASP A 20 -12.57 3.88 11.88
CA ASP A 20 -11.28 4.39 12.34
C ASP A 20 -10.82 5.54 11.43
N ASP A 21 -10.32 6.62 12.05
CA ASP A 21 -9.90 7.82 11.33
C ASP A 21 -8.90 7.53 10.21
N ARG A 22 -7.98 6.58 10.43
CA ARG A 22 -6.97 6.20 9.42
C ARG A 22 -7.61 5.64 8.15
N LEU A 23 -8.66 4.82 8.30
CA LEU A 23 -9.41 4.27 7.17
C LEU A 23 -10.26 5.34 6.48
N VAL A 24 -10.85 6.23 7.26
CA VAL A 24 -11.64 7.36 6.73
C VAL A 24 -10.73 8.27 5.88
N TYR A 25 -9.54 8.62 6.39
CA TYR A 25 -8.59 9.46 5.67
C TYR A 25 -8.05 8.78 4.41
N LEU A 26 -7.79 7.47 4.48
CA LEU A 26 -7.37 6.70 3.29
C LEU A 26 -8.43 6.75 2.19
N LYS A 27 -9.69 6.58 2.57
CA LYS A 27 -10.82 6.66 1.62
C LYS A 27 -10.91 8.04 0.98
N GLN A 28 -10.76 9.11 1.77
CA GLN A 28 -10.75 10.48 1.26
C GLN A 28 -9.58 10.72 0.30
N ALA A 29 -8.39 10.26 0.67
CA ALA A 29 -7.20 10.39 -0.19
C ALA A 29 -7.37 9.64 -1.50
N ARG A 30 -7.98 8.45 -1.47
CA ARG A 30 -8.28 7.69 -2.68
C ARG A 30 -9.25 8.45 -3.59
N ASN A 31 -10.30 9.04 -3.02
CA ASN A 31 -11.25 9.86 -3.78
C ASN A 31 -10.56 11.07 -4.42
N MET A 32 -9.65 11.71 -3.70
CA MET A 32 -8.86 12.83 -4.24
C MET A 32 -7.98 12.40 -5.41
N ASN A 33 -7.37 11.22 -5.34
CA ASN A 33 -6.59 10.65 -6.45
C ASN A 33 -7.49 10.43 -7.67
N ASP A 34 -8.67 9.86 -7.47
CA ASP A 34 -9.60 9.57 -8.57
C ASP A 34 -10.07 10.85 -9.27
N MET A 35 -10.14 11.96 -8.54
CA MET A 35 -10.56 13.26 -9.06
C MET A 35 -9.40 14.09 -9.63
N ASP A 36 -8.15 13.71 -9.40
CA ASP A 36 -6.96 14.41 -9.89
C ASP A 36 -6.70 13.99 -11.34
N GLN A 37 -7.11 14.81 -12.29
CA GLN A 37 -7.01 14.51 -13.72
C GLN A 37 -5.55 14.39 -14.20
N GLU A 38 -4.66 15.23 -13.68
CA GLU A 38 -3.23 15.15 -13.99
C GLU A 38 -2.65 13.80 -13.55
N LEU A 39 -2.96 13.38 -12.32
CA LEU A 39 -2.53 12.08 -11.81
C LEU A 39 -3.10 10.93 -12.64
N GLN A 40 -4.38 10.98 -12.99
CA GLN A 40 -5.01 9.94 -13.81
C GLN A 40 -4.38 9.83 -15.20
N GLU A 41 -4.00 10.94 -15.79
CA GLU A 41 -3.28 10.95 -17.09
C GLU A 41 -1.89 10.35 -16.96
N LEU A 42 -1.15 10.66 -15.89
CA LEU A 42 0.16 10.07 -15.61
C LEU A 42 0.06 8.55 -15.42
N ILE A 43 -0.94 8.09 -14.68
CA ILE A 43 -1.18 6.66 -14.46
C ILE A 43 -1.50 5.97 -15.80
N ARG A 44 -2.34 6.59 -16.63
CA ARG A 44 -2.67 6.07 -17.95
C ARG A 44 -1.42 5.92 -18.82
N ARG A 45 -0.58 6.94 -18.85
CA ARG A 45 0.68 6.92 -19.61
C ARG A 45 1.62 5.83 -19.09
N PHE A 46 1.73 5.69 -17.77
CA PHE A 46 2.55 4.64 -17.14
C PHE A 46 2.06 3.25 -17.55
N ASN A 47 0.76 3.00 -17.41
CA ASN A 47 0.16 1.70 -17.73
C ASN A 47 0.33 1.34 -19.21
N LEU A 48 0.17 2.33 -20.11
CA LEU A 48 0.36 2.13 -21.55
C LEU A 48 1.82 1.80 -21.88
N ALA A 49 2.75 2.52 -21.27
CA ALA A 49 4.19 2.27 -21.47
C ALA A 49 4.57 0.88 -20.94
N GLN A 50 4.03 0.49 -19.78
CA GLN A 50 4.25 -0.83 -19.19
C GLN A 50 3.73 -1.95 -20.11
N TYR A 51 2.54 -1.79 -20.64
CA TYR A 51 1.94 -2.75 -21.57
C TYR A 51 2.79 -2.88 -22.84
N ASN A 52 3.18 -1.76 -23.44
CA ASN A 52 4.01 -1.74 -24.64
C ASN A 52 5.41 -2.32 -24.39
N TYR A 53 5.97 -2.06 -23.22
CA TYR A 53 7.25 -2.63 -22.81
C TYR A 53 7.18 -4.16 -22.74
N GLN A 54 6.14 -4.71 -22.10
CA GLN A 54 5.95 -6.14 -22.00
C GLN A 54 5.80 -6.81 -23.39
N ILE A 55 5.10 -6.15 -24.29
CA ILE A 55 4.96 -6.66 -25.67
C ILE A 55 6.32 -6.67 -26.37
N GLU A 56 7.08 -5.57 -26.28
CA GLU A 56 8.35 -5.43 -27.01
C GLU A 56 9.39 -6.44 -26.53
N ILE A 57 9.53 -6.65 -25.22
CA ILE A 57 10.54 -7.59 -24.69
C ILE A 57 10.23 -9.06 -25.01
N THR A 58 8.98 -9.37 -25.38
CA THR A 58 8.58 -10.75 -25.74
C THR A 58 8.69 -11.05 -27.23
N LYS A 59 9.06 -10.05 -28.05
CA LYS A 59 9.25 -10.25 -29.49
C LYS A 59 10.59 -10.91 -29.79
N ASP A 60 10.61 -11.78 -30.79
CA ASP A 60 11.85 -12.39 -31.28
C ASP A 60 12.78 -11.36 -31.92
N ASP A 61 12.20 -10.35 -32.57
CA ASP A 61 12.89 -9.23 -33.23
C ASP A 61 12.82 -7.94 -32.37
N MET A 62 13.07 -8.06 -31.09
CA MET A 62 13.00 -6.97 -30.11
C MET A 62 13.86 -5.77 -30.57
N ASP A 63 13.25 -4.59 -30.60
CA ASP A 63 13.93 -3.33 -30.88
C ASP A 63 14.47 -2.72 -29.58
N GLU A 64 15.79 -2.78 -29.38
CA GLU A 64 16.44 -2.28 -28.17
C GLU A 64 16.24 -0.77 -27.96
N ALA A 65 16.20 0.01 -29.04
CA ALA A 65 15.95 1.44 -28.96
C ALA A 65 14.55 1.73 -28.41
N LYS A 66 13.56 0.96 -28.87
CA LYS A 66 12.18 1.08 -28.40
C LYS A 66 12.03 0.64 -26.95
N VAL A 67 12.73 -0.42 -26.52
CA VAL A 67 12.77 -0.87 -25.13
C VAL A 67 13.33 0.24 -24.24
N THR A 68 14.42 0.88 -24.64
CA THR A 68 15.04 1.99 -23.90
C THR A 68 14.08 3.17 -23.78
N GLU A 69 13.42 3.57 -24.89
CA GLU A 69 12.44 4.65 -24.91
C GLU A 69 11.26 4.36 -23.95
N LEU A 70 10.73 3.14 -23.98
CA LEU A 70 9.63 2.73 -23.09
C LEU A 70 10.07 2.70 -21.65
N ASN A 71 11.28 2.24 -21.36
CA ASN A 71 11.81 2.25 -20.00
C ASN A 71 11.99 3.67 -19.47
N ASP A 72 12.47 4.60 -20.31
CA ASP A 72 12.59 6.01 -19.94
C ASP A 72 11.23 6.63 -19.65
N GLU A 73 10.20 6.31 -20.44
CA GLU A 73 8.83 6.76 -20.21
C GLU A 73 8.27 6.20 -18.89
N LEU A 74 8.56 4.93 -18.59
CA LEU A 74 8.17 4.32 -17.32
C LEU A 74 8.79 5.03 -16.12
N GLN A 75 10.09 5.31 -16.19
CA GLN A 75 10.79 6.00 -15.12
C GLN A 75 10.32 7.43 -14.94
N ASP A 76 10.12 8.15 -16.03
CA ASP A 76 9.65 9.53 -16.02
C ASP A 76 8.24 9.64 -15.45
N THR A 77 7.31 8.83 -15.93
CA THR A 77 5.93 8.85 -15.44
C THR A 77 5.84 8.39 -13.99
N TYR A 78 6.64 7.38 -13.60
CA TYR A 78 6.71 6.93 -12.20
C TYR A 78 7.15 8.06 -11.27
N SER A 79 8.22 8.77 -11.63
CA SER A 79 8.72 9.90 -10.83
C SER A 79 7.67 10.99 -10.68
N GLN A 80 6.99 11.35 -11.76
CA GLN A 80 5.93 12.36 -11.72
C GLN A 80 4.73 11.92 -10.89
N ILE A 81 4.35 10.63 -10.95
CA ILE A 81 3.29 10.08 -10.11
C ILE A 81 3.68 10.19 -8.64
N MET A 82 4.90 9.82 -8.29
CA MET A 82 5.38 9.85 -6.89
C MET A 82 5.55 11.27 -6.35
N GLU A 83 5.77 12.25 -7.21
CA GLU A 83 5.86 13.66 -6.85
C GLU A 83 4.50 14.36 -6.78
N ASN A 84 3.44 13.73 -7.29
CA ASN A 84 2.10 14.30 -7.29
C ASN A 84 1.56 14.40 -5.86
N ASP A 85 1.00 15.56 -5.50
CA ASP A 85 0.55 15.86 -4.12
C ASP A 85 -0.56 14.89 -3.66
N SER A 86 -1.54 14.60 -4.52
CA SER A 86 -2.62 13.66 -4.19
C SER A 86 -2.07 12.26 -3.94
N MET A 87 -1.09 11.84 -4.73
CA MET A 87 -0.44 10.53 -4.58
C MET A 87 0.37 10.44 -3.30
N GLN A 88 1.10 11.51 -2.95
CA GLN A 88 1.87 11.57 -1.70
C GLN A 88 0.95 11.46 -0.48
N GLU A 89 -0.17 12.17 -0.49
CA GLU A 89 -1.16 12.09 0.58
C GLU A 89 -1.75 10.67 0.69
N TYR A 90 -2.10 10.07 -0.44
CA TYR A 90 -2.59 8.70 -0.47
C TYR A 90 -1.57 7.72 0.10
N ASN A 91 -0.32 7.84 -0.30
CA ASN A 91 0.76 6.96 0.19
C ASN A 91 0.97 7.12 1.69
N ALA A 92 0.91 8.34 2.23
CA ALA A 92 1.02 8.59 3.67
C ALA A 92 -0.14 7.95 4.45
N CYS A 93 -1.37 8.13 3.97
CA CYS A 93 -2.56 7.52 4.58
C CYS A 93 -2.51 5.99 4.50
N LYS A 94 -2.05 5.45 3.38
CA LYS A 94 -1.91 4.00 3.19
C LYS A 94 -0.88 3.42 4.16
N ALA A 95 0.25 4.09 4.36
CA ALA A 95 1.28 3.66 5.31
C ALA A 95 0.73 3.57 6.73
N GLU A 96 -0.08 4.52 7.16
CA GLU A 96 -0.72 4.49 8.48
C GLU A 96 -1.69 3.32 8.62
N VAL A 97 -2.49 3.03 7.58
CA VAL A 97 -3.40 1.88 7.58
C VAL A 97 -2.63 0.56 7.59
N ASP A 98 -1.56 0.47 6.80
CA ASP A 98 -0.72 -0.74 6.76
C ASP A 98 -0.08 -1.00 8.13
N THR A 99 0.36 0.04 8.83
CA THR A 99 0.89 -0.06 10.21
C THR A 99 -0.19 -0.55 11.18
N LEU A 100 -1.41 -0.02 11.07
CA LEU A 100 -2.54 -0.48 11.88
C LEU A 100 -2.82 -1.98 11.64
N VAL A 101 -2.88 -2.40 10.38
CA VAL A 101 -3.14 -3.81 10.02
C VAL A 101 -2.06 -4.71 10.59
N LEU A 102 -0.78 -4.30 10.47
CA LEU A 102 0.34 -5.05 11.04
C LEU A 102 0.21 -5.17 12.56
N TYR A 103 -0.17 -4.09 13.23
CA TYR A 103 -0.38 -4.11 14.68
C TYR A 103 -1.47 -5.11 15.07
N LEU A 104 -2.61 -5.08 14.38
CA LEU A 104 -3.71 -6.02 14.62
C LEU A 104 -3.27 -7.48 14.39
N GLN A 105 -2.50 -7.73 13.33
CA GLN A 105 -1.95 -9.05 13.03
C GLN A 105 -1.00 -9.53 14.14
N ASN A 106 -0.16 -8.64 14.67
CA ASN A 106 0.77 -8.95 15.76
C ASN A 106 0.01 -9.28 17.05
N ILE A 107 -1.10 -8.60 17.33
CA ILE A 107 -1.97 -8.89 18.49
C ILE A 107 -2.57 -10.28 18.36
N ILE A 108 -3.08 -10.62 17.17
CA ILE A 108 -3.63 -11.95 16.89
C ILE A 108 -2.55 -13.02 17.05
N ALA A 109 -1.36 -12.79 16.48
CA ALA A 109 -0.24 -13.73 16.58
C ALA A 109 0.20 -13.97 18.01
N ALA A 110 0.25 -12.93 18.85
CA ALA A 110 0.58 -13.05 20.26
C ALA A 110 -0.42 -13.96 20.99
N ALA A 111 -1.70 -13.76 20.74
CA ALA A 111 -2.77 -14.58 21.34
C ALA A 111 -2.65 -16.07 20.93
N VAL A 112 -2.35 -16.33 19.66
CA VAL A 112 -2.22 -17.69 19.12
C VAL A 112 -0.98 -18.41 19.67
N ASN A 113 0.09 -17.67 19.98
CA ASN A 113 1.37 -18.21 20.46
C ASN A 113 1.54 -18.12 21.99
N ASP A 114 0.44 -18.09 22.74
CA ASP A 114 0.41 -18.03 24.20
C ASP A 114 1.08 -16.78 24.80
N GLY A 115 1.21 -15.73 24.01
CA GLY A 115 1.65 -14.42 24.50
C GLY A 115 0.49 -13.60 25.05
N ASP A 116 0.81 -12.43 25.62
CA ASP A 116 -0.21 -11.50 26.10
C ASP A 116 -0.54 -10.47 25.03
N PRO A 117 -1.74 -10.54 24.41
CA PRO A 117 -2.12 -9.56 23.38
C PRO A 117 -2.13 -8.12 23.88
N MET A 118 -2.34 -7.90 25.19
CA MET A 118 -2.35 -6.55 25.78
C MET A 118 -0.98 -5.91 25.84
N LEU A 119 0.09 -6.70 25.74
CA LEU A 119 1.48 -6.23 25.82
C LEU A 119 2.16 -6.06 24.48
N VAL A 120 1.45 -6.31 23.36
CA VAL A 120 2.03 -6.16 22.01
C VAL A 120 2.31 -4.68 21.74
N PRO A 121 3.58 -4.32 21.46
CA PRO A 121 3.93 -2.94 21.21
C PRO A 121 3.46 -2.46 19.82
N GLU A 122 3.22 -1.16 19.73
CA GLU A 122 2.90 -0.53 18.46
C GLU A 122 4.08 -0.69 17.47
N PRO A 123 3.82 -1.10 16.21
CA PRO A 123 4.90 -1.22 15.22
C PRO A 123 5.55 0.12 14.94
N VAL A 124 6.88 0.11 14.75
CA VAL A 124 7.61 1.32 14.37
C VAL A 124 7.43 1.56 12.88
N ASP A 125 7.02 2.77 12.51
CA ASP A 125 6.91 3.17 11.13
C ASP A 125 8.33 3.41 10.56
N CYS A 126 8.77 2.52 9.70
CA CYS A 126 10.10 2.57 9.12
C CYS A 126 10.21 3.50 7.90
N ASN A 127 9.16 4.19 7.47
CA ASN A 127 9.15 5.13 6.33
C ASN A 127 9.97 4.68 5.10
N GLY A 128 10.09 3.38 4.89
CA GLY A 128 10.85 2.82 3.77
C GLY A 128 12.36 2.92 3.88
N VAL A 129 12.90 3.50 4.95
CA VAL A 129 14.36 3.61 5.17
C VAL A 129 14.76 2.60 6.25
N CYS A 130 15.10 1.40 5.81
CA CYS A 130 15.50 0.31 6.71
C CYS A 130 16.97 0.38 7.16
N ALA A 131 17.74 1.36 6.72
CA ALA A 131 19.14 1.52 7.09
C ALA A 131 19.25 2.02 8.54
N GLY A 132 19.39 1.09 9.49
CA GLY A 132 19.50 1.38 10.92
C GLY A 132 18.31 0.93 11.75
N CYS A 133 17.32 0.31 11.13
CA CYS A 133 16.17 -0.23 11.83
C CYS A 133 16.45 -1.68 12.26
N SER A 134 16.68 -1.92 13.55
CA SER A 134 16.97 -3.25 14.08
C SER A 134 15.77 -4.21 14.03
N GLY A 135 14.59 -3.72 13.63
CA GLY A 135 13.37 -4.52 13.53
C GLY A 135 13.00 -4.98 12.12
N CYS A 136 13.69 -4.53 11.08
CA CYS A 136 13.38 -4.86 9.69
C CYS A 136 14.12 -6.08 9.14
N GLY A 137 14.83 -6.81 9.97
CA GLY A 137 15.75 -7.86 9.55
C GLY A 137 15.37 -9.30 9.88
N ASN A 138 14.13 -9.58 10.30
CA ASN A 138 13.68 -10.95 10.57
C ASN A 138 12.28 -11.18 10.04
#